data_a07159ca01a5945600c4fdc90150a4b6
#
_entry.id   a07159ca01a5945600c4fdc90150a4b6
#
_cell.length_a   1.000
_cell.length_b   1.000
_cell.length_c   1.000
_cell.angle_alpha   90.00
_cell.angle_beta   90.00
_cell.angle_gamma   90.00
#
_symmetry.space_group_name_H-M   'P 1'
#
loop_
_entity.id
_entity.type
_entity.pdbx_description
1 polymer ?
#
loop_
_entity_poly.entity_id
_entity_poly.type
_entity_poly.pdbx_seq_one_letter_code
_entity_poly.pdbx_strand_id
1 'polypeptide(L)'
;MQDLAVTPPLFKETVFDDPSVRDLSRVGVIDIGSNSVRLVVFDGAARSPAYFFNEKIMCGLGVGLSLHGRLNPEGRNRAISAIARFKQLAKSMGIHELTAVATAAVRTASDGQDFCQEVMEKTGQFIAVISGEEEAKLAAQGVLTGWPGAYGLVCDLGGTSLELAEISNGKVGTCASADLGPLKLMDIDKKKERLEYISSQLSHLAKSFVPKNNRLFLVGGSWRALARIDMERCDHPLRVLHEYRMEKKSIKELKLSLIHI
;
A
#
# COMPACT_ATOMS: atom_id res chain seq x y z
N MET A 1 -16.33 -32.56 -1.23
CA MET A 1 -16.52 -31.23 -1.85
C MET A 1 -16.66 -30.27 -0.68
N GLN A 2 -15.56 -29.63 -0.30
CA GLN A 2 -15.56 -28.61 0.77
C GLN A 2 -15.98 -27.30 0.13
N ASP A 3 -17.04 -26.71 0.68
CA ASP A 3 -17.50 -25.37 0.33
C ASP A 3 -16.34 -24.39 0.53
N LEU A 4 -15.89 -23.82 -0.58
CA LEU A 4 -15.03 -22.65 -0.58
C LEU A 4 -15.81 -21.52 0.12
N ALA A 5 -15.37 -21.12 1.32
CA ALA A 5 -15.91 -20.00 2.02
C ALA A 5 -15.87 -18.78 1.08
N VAL A 6 -17.02 -18.35 0.62
CA VAL A 6 -17.18 -17.15 -0.21
C VAL A 6 -16.69 -15.99 0.66
N THR A 7 -15.54 -15.45 0.30
CA THR A 7 -15.03 -14.22 0.90
C THR A 7 -16.09 -13.14 0.70
N PRO A 8 -16.64 -12.54 1.77
CA PRO A 8 -17.63 -11.49 1.59
C PRO A 8 -16.98 -10.36 0.77
N PRO A 9 -17.71 -9.72 -0.15
CA PRO A 9 -17.16 -8.62 -0.94
C PRO A 9 -16.61 -7.57 0.03
N LEU A 10 -15.38 -7.11 -0.24
CA LEU A 10 -14.67 -6.10 0.58
C LEU A 10 -15.48 -4.81 0.76
N PHE A 11 -16.37 -4.55 -0.17
CA PHE A 11 -17.27 -3.41 -0.15
C PHE A 11 -18.69 -3.90 -0.42
N LYS A 12 -19.61 -3.68 0.51
CA LYS A 12 -21.03 -3.67 0.20
C LYS A 12 -21.24 -2.66 -0.92
N GLU A 13 -22.15 -2.97 -1.84
CA GLU A 13 -22.52 -2.06 -2.94
C GLU A 13 -22.69 -0.64 -2.39
N THR A 14 -22.21 0.30 -3.16
CA THR A 14 -22.00 1.70 -2.79
C THR A 14 -23.19 2.29 -2.06
N VAL A 15 -23.01 2.58 -0.78
CA VAL A 15 -23.91 3.33 0.11
C VAL A 15 -24.16 4.77 -0.39
N PHE A 16 -23.60 5.14 -1.54
CA PHE A 16 -23.65 6.50 -2.09
C PHE A 16 -25.00 6.90 -2.69
N ASP A 17 -25.91 5.95 -2.90
CA ASP A 17 -27.23 6.22 -3.52
C ASP A 17 -28.35 6.39 -2.49
N ASP A 18 -28.10 6.22 -1.19
CA ASP A 18 -29.08 6.45 -0.16
C ASP A 18 -28.97 7.87 0.44
N PRO A 19 -29.91 8.78 0.12
CA PRO A 19 -29.90 10.16 0.67
C PRO A 19 -30.05 10.23 2.19
N SER A 20 -30.48 9.15 2.85
CA SER A 20 -30.65 9.08 4.30
C SER A 20 -29.34 8.79 5.04
N VAL A 21 -28.30 8.29 4.35
CA VAL A 21 -26.95 8.06 4.89
C VAL A 21 -26.13 9.35 4.87
N ARG A 22 -26.71 10.47 5.25
CA ARG A 22 -25.98 11.73 5.42
C ARG A 22 -25.26 11.85 6.75
N ASP A 23 -25.45 10.93 7.67
CA ASP A 23 -24.59 10.83 8.83
C ASP A 23 -23.25 10.27 8.39
N LEU A 24 -22.28 11.17 8.31
CA LEU A 24 -20.87 10.86 8.03
C LEU A 24 -20.34 9.92 9.10
N SER A 25 -20.65 8.63 8.98
CA SER A 25 -20.12 7.63 9.91
C SER A 25 -18.61 7.53 9.71
N ARG A 26 -17.85 7.66 10.78
CA ARG A 26 -16.40 7.45 10.75
C ARG A 26 -16.09 6.02 10.36
N VAL A 27 -15.16 5.89 9.41
CA VAL A 27 -14.71 4.58 8.90
C VAL A 27 -13.25 4.39 9.29
N GLY A 28 -12.94 3.23 9.87
CA GLY A 28 -11.58 2.84 10.22
C GLY A 28 -11.03 1.80 9.25
N VAL A 29 -9.78 1.98 8.82
CA VAL A 29 -9.06 1.01 7.99
C VAL A 29 -7.75 0.65 8.67
N ILE A 30 -7.52 -0.66 8.89
CA ILE A 30 -6.22 -1.21 9.30
C ILE A 30 -5.54 -1.74 8.05
N ASP A 31 -4.42 -1.12 7.67
CA ASP A 31 -3.56 -1.55 6.58
C ASP A 31 -2.38 -2.34 7.14
N ILE A 32 -2.27 -3.62 6.74
CA ILE A 32 -1.24 -4.57 7.19
C ILE A 32 -0.27 -4.79 6.04
N GLY A 33 0.75 -3.94 6.00
CA GLY A 33 1.81 -4.02 5.01
C GLY A 33 3.01 -4.85 5.46
N SER A 34 3.97 -5.04 4.57
CA SER A 34 5.19 -5.82 4.82
C SER A 34 6.07 -5.24 5.93
N ASN A 35 6.08 -3.92 6.10
CA ASN A 35 6.94 -3.25 7.09
C ASN A 35 6.18 -2.66 8.28
N SER A 36 4.90 -2.36 8.14
CA SER A 36 4.13 -1.66 9.16
C SER A 36 2.66 -2.04 9.14
N VAL A 37 2.02 -1.92 10.30
CA VAL A 37 0.57 -1.94 10.43
C VAL A 37 0.11 -0.52 10.75
N ARG A 38 -0.94 -0.06 10.10
CA ARG A 38 -1.42 1.31 10.17
C ARG A 38 -2.93 1.34 10.39
N LEU A 39 -3.39 2.14 11.34
CA LEU A 39 -4.80 2.51 11.47
C LEU A 39 -4.99 3.91 10.88
N VAL A 40 -5.96 4.04 9.98
CA VAL A 40 -6.46 5.33 9.51
C VAL A 40 -7.95 5.39 9.77
N VAL A 41 -8.41 6.45 10.39
CA VAL A 41 -9.84 6.74 10.59
C VAL A 41 -10.18 7.95 9.76
N PHE A 42 -11.16 7.78 8.87
CA PHE A 42 -11.68 8.85 8.03
C PHE A 42 -12.94 9.45 8.66
N ASP A 43 -13.08 10.75 8.55
CA ASP A 43 -14.26 11.48 9.02
C ASP A 43 -15.37 11.43 7.96
N GLY A 44 -15.88 10.21 7.74
CA GLY A 44 -16.89 9.89 6.75
C GLY A 44 -16.35 9.41 5.41
N ALA A 45 -17.23 8.83 4.61
CA ALA A 45 -16.95 8.34 3.25
C ALA A 45 -17.14 9.46 2.20
N ALA A 46 -16.63 10.67 2.46
CA ALA A 46 -16.74 11.80 1.56
C ALA A 46 -15.86 11.61 0.31
N ARG A 47 -16.19 12.31 -0.77
CA ARG A 47 -15.41 12.33 -2.02
C ARG A 47 -13.96 12.78 -1.81
N SER A 48 -13.69 13.59 -0.78
CA SER A 48 -12.35 13.97 -0.33
C SER A 48 -12.24 13.68 1.16
N PRO A 49 -11.98 12.42 1.55
CA PRO A 49 -11.99 12.03 2.95
C PRO A 49 -10.82 12.66 3.69
N ALA A 50 -11.14 13.46 4.72
CA ALA A 50 -10.14 13.90 5.70
C ALA A 50 -9.92 12.78 6.71
N TYR A 51 -8.66 12.46 7.01
CA TYR A 51 -8.39 11.52 8.09
C TYR A 51 -8.44 12.23 9.45
N PHE A 52 -9.26 11.67 10.31
CA PHE A 52 -9.43 12.13 11.70
C PHE A 52 -8.32 11.58 12.61
N PHE A 53 -7.87 10.36 12.35
CA PHE A 53 -6.82 9.70 13.12
C PHE A 53 -5.93 8.87 12.21
N ASN A 54 -4.63 8.82 12.55
CA ASN A 54 -3.65 8.06 11.80
C ASN A 54 -2.50 7.64 12.69
N GLU A 55 -2.38 6.35 12.97
CA GLU A 55 -1.26 5.76 13.73
C GLU A 55 -0.62 4.64 12.92
N LYS A 56 0.71 4.62 12.90
CA LYS A 56 1.52 3.64 12.19
C LYS A 56 2.51 2.98 13.14
N ILE A 57 2.52 1.65 13.18
CA ILE A 57 3.45 0.86 13.99
C ILE A 57 4.35 0.05 13.07
N MET A 58 5.67 0.19 13.24
CA MET A 58 6.66 -0.55 12.48
C MET A 58 6.76 -1.98 13.02
N CYS A 59 6.34 -2.95 12.22
CA CYS A 59 6.30 -4.35 12.60
C CYS A 59 7.42 -5.17 11.97
N GLY A 60 7.77 -4.88 10.71
CA GLY A 60 8.76 -5.64 9.96
C GLY A 60 8.28 -7.06 9.63
N LEU A 61 7.00 -7.20 9.32
CA LEU A 61 6.33 -8.48 9.06
C LEU A 61 6.98 -9.27 7.91
N GLY A 62 7.44 -8.56 6.86
CA GLY A 62 8.05 -9.13 5.67
C GLY A 62 9.59 -9.22 5.72
N VAL A 63 10.24 -8.94 6.86
CA VAL A 63 11.70 -9.04 6.98
C VAL A 63 12.12 -10.51 6.89
N GLY A 64 13.03 -10.82 5.96
CA GLY A 64 13.52 -12.18 5.72
C GLY A 64 12.51 -13.12 5.02
N LEU A 65 11.36 -12.60 4.57
CA LEU A 65 10.33 -13.40 3.90
C LEU A 65 10.86 -14.09 2.64
N SER A 66 11.69 -13.40 1.86
CA SER A 66 12.29 -13.96 0.64
C SER A 66 13.24 -15.12 0.92
N LEU A 67 13.88 -15.14 2.09
CA LEU A 67 14.83 -16.19 2.48
C LEU A 67 14.13 -17.39 3.13
N HIS A 68 13.10 -17.14 3.92
CA HIS A 68 12.48 -18.16 4.77
C HIS A 68 11.10 -18.61 4.30
N GLY A 69 10.47 -17.85 3.37
CA GLY A 69 9.11 -18.12 2.89
C GLY A 69 8.01 -17.92 3.96
N ARG A 70 8.34 -17.35 5.12
CA ARG A 70 7.46 -17.17 6.28
C ARG A 70 7.56 -15.76 6.83
N LEU A 71 6.49 -15.32 7.50
CA LEU A 71 6.47 -14.04 8.20
C LEU A 71 7.53 -14.00 9.31
N ASN A 72 8.12 -12.81 9.50
CA ASN A 72 9.06 -12.60 10.59
C ASN A 72 8.38 -12.85 11.94
N PRO A 73 8.89 -13.76 12.82
CA PRO A 73 8.20 -14.13 14.06
C PRO A 73 8.01 -12.96 15.03
N GLU A 74 9.01 -12.09 15.18
CA GLU A 74 8.88 -10.89 16.02
C GLU A 74 7.96 -9.86 15.39
N GLY A 75 8.02 -9.72 14.06
CA GLY A 75 7.12 -8.89 13.27
C GLY A 75 5.67 -9.31 13.42
N ARG A 76 5.42 -10.63 13.39
CA ARG A 76 4.11 -11.24 13.62
C ARG A 76 3.54 -10.87 14.99
N ASN A 77 4.33 -11.02 16.06
CA ASN A 77 3.90 -10.67 17.41
C ASN A 77 3.59 -9.18 17.55
N ARG A 78 4.45 -8.31 16.97
CA ARG A 78 4.22 -6.85 16.95
C ARG A 78 2.95 -6.49 16.17
N ALA A 79 2.72 -7.13 15.04
CA ALA A 79 1.54 -6.88 14.22
C ALA A 79 0.25 -7.27 14.94
N ILE A 80 0.20 -8.42 15.59
CA ILE A 80 -0.96 -8.85 16.40
C ILE A 80 -1.25 -7.85 17.52
N SER A 81 -0.21 -7.43 18.25
CA SER A 81 -0.33 -6.44 19.33
C SER A 81 -0.81 -5.08 18.79
N ALA A 82 -0.32 -4.65 17.63
CA ALA A 82 -0.76 -3.43 16.97
C ALA A 82 -2.23 -3.50 16.56
N ILE A 83 -2.66 -4.61 15.96
CA ILE A 83 -4.06 -4.81 15.56
C ILE A 83 -5.00 -4.82 16.77
N ALA A 84 -4.62 -5.52 17.85
CA ALA A 84 -5.39 -5.51 19.10
C ALA A 84 -5.54 -4.09 19.66
N ARG A 85 -4.45 -3.31 19.71
CA ARG A 85 -4.46 -1.90 20.10
C ARG A 85 -5.37 -1.07 19.20
N PHE A 86 -5.25 -1.21 17.89
CA PHE A 86 -6.04 -0.45 16.92
C PHE A 86 -7.53 -0.74 17.02
N LYS A 87 -7.89 -1.99 17.28
CA LYS A 87 -9.29 -2.37 17.53
C LYS A 87 -9.84 -1.69 18.79
N GLN A 88 -9.04 -1.63 19.85
CA GLN A 88 -9.42 -0.92 21.09
C GLN A 88 -9.60 0.58 20.86
N LEU A 89 -8.65 1.20 20.13
CA LEU A 89 -8.73 2.62 19.76
C LEU A 89 -9.97 2.91 18.91
N ALA A 90 -10.23 2.09 17.89
CA ALA A 90 -11.44 2.22 17.07
C ALA A 90 -12.70 2.16 17.91
N LYS A 91 -12.78 1.18 18.83
CA LYS A 91 -13.90 1.06 19.77
C LYS A 91 -14.06 2.30 20.65
N SER A 92 -12.97 2.83 21.22
CA SER A 92 -13.01 4.03 22.08
C SER A 92 -13.39 5.29 21.33
N MET A 93 -13.13 5.36 20.01
CA MET A 93 -13.53 6.45 19.11
C MET A 93 -14.95 6.28 18.54
N GLY A 94 -15.68 5.23 18.92
CA GLY A 94 -17.02 4.94 18.40
C GLY A 94 -17.03 4.52 16.93
N ILE A 95 -15.94 3.93 16.43
CA ILE A 95 -15.86 3.45 15.06
C ILE A 95 -16.54 2.08 14.98
N HIS A 96 -17.67 2.01 14.29
CA HIS A 96 -18.42 0.77 14.08
C HIS A 96 -17.93 0.00 12.86
N GLU A 97 -17.49 0.69 11.84
CA GLU A 97 -16.99 0.14 10.57
C GLU A 97 -15.44 0.13 10.61
N LEU A 98 -14.86 -1.03 10.95
CA LEU A 98 -13.40 -1.24 10.97
C LEU A 98 -13.03 -2.38 10.02
N THR A 99 -12.41 -2.03 8.91
CA THR A 99 -11.90 -2.97 7.92
C THR A 99 -10.41 -3.19 8.10
N ALA A 100 -9.95 -4.44 8.07
CA ALA A 100 -8.53 -4.77 8.06
C ALA A 100 -8.15 -5.46 6.74
N VAL A 101 -7.11 -4.95 6.10
CA VAL A 101 -6.61 -5.43 4.82
C VAL A 101 -5.13 -5.80 4.96
N ALA A 102 -4.74 -6.95 4.43
CA ALA A 102 -3.34 -7.35 4.35
C ALA A 102 -2.90 -7.52 2.89
N THR A 103 -1.63 -7.19 2.65
CA THR A 103 -1.05 -7.13 1.32
C THR A 103 0.10 -8.14 1.13
N ALA A 104 1.07 -7.81 0.32
CA ALA A 104 2.09 -8.72 -0.21
C ALA A 104 2.75 -9.66 0.81
N ALA A 105 3.16 -9.20 1.99
CA ALA A 105 3.85 -10.07 2.94
C ALA A 105 2.96 -11.22 3.43
N VAL A 106 1.72 -10.91 3.82
CA VAL A 106 0.77 -11.93 4.28
C VAL A 106 0.30 -12.82 3.13
N ARG A 107 0.09 -12.22 1.95
CA ARG A 107 -0.31 -12.94 0.74
C ARG A 107 0.72 -13.98 0.30
N THR A 108 2.01 -13.65 0.40
CA THR A 108 3.10 -14.48 -0.13
C THR A 108 3.62 -15.49 0.89
N ALA A 109 3.52 -15.21 2.18
CA ALA A 109 4.02 -16.09 3.23
C ALA A 109 3.26 -17.40 3.31
N SER A 110 3.99 -18.50 3.47
CA SER A 110 3.40 -19.84 3.65
C SER A 110 2.56 -19.96 4.93
N ASP A 111 2.82 -19.13 5.94
CA ASP A 111 2.09 -19.03 7.21
C ASP A 111 1.17 -17.79 7.29
N GLY A 112 0.86 -17.16 6.14
CA GLY A 112 0.01 -15.98 6.09
C GLY A 112 -1.43 -16.26 6.54
N GLN A 113 -1.99 -17.40 6.18
CA GLN A 113 -3.33 -17.85 6.62
C GLN A 113 -3.36 -18.09 8.14
N ASP A 114 -2.33 -18.76 8.67
CA ASP A 114 -2.19 -19.03 10.12
C ASP A 114 -2.10 -17.70 10.90
N PHE A 115 -1.42 -16.70 10.33
CA PHE A 115 -1.38 -15.35 10.90
C PHE A 115 -2.77 -14.70 10.94
N CYS A 116 -3.54 -14.77 9.87
CA CYS A 116 -4.89 -14.22 9.81
C CYS A 116 -5.82 -14.91 10.83
N GLN A 117 -5.72 -16.22 10.95
CA GLN A 117 -6.47 -16.98 11.92
C GLN A 117 -6.09 -16.60 13.36
N GLU A 118 -4.80 -16.51 13.67
CA GLU A 118 -4.32 -16.10 15.00
C GLU A 118 -4.79 -14.69 15.38
N VAL A 119 -4.80 -13.75 14.42
CA VAL A 119 -5.36 -12.40 14.64
C VAL A 119 -6.85 -12.48 14.95
N MET A 120 -7.61 -13.28 14.20
CA MET A 120 -9.04 -13.47 14.45
C MET A 120 -9.28 -14.04 15.84
N GLU A 121 -8.54 -15.08 16.25
CA GLU A 121 -8.67 -15.71 17.57
C GLU A 121 -8.34 -14.75 18.72
N LYS A 122 -7.24 -14.00 18.60
CA LYS A 122 -6.75 -13.11 19.67
C LYS A 122 -7.47 -11.78 19.74
N THR A 123 -7.97 -11.28 18.62
CA THR A 123 -8.51 -9.92 18.53
C THR A 123 -9.97 -9.87 18.07
N GLY A 124 -10.48 -10.93 17.48
CA GLY A 124 -11.76 -10.96 16.80
C GLY A 124 -11.80 -10.05 15.55
N GLN A 125 -10.64 -9.70 14.96
CA GLN A 125 -10.57 -8.89 13.76
C GLN A 125 -10.35 -9.79 12.54
N PHE A 126 -11.30 -9.76 11.60
CA PHE A 126 -11.14 -10.39 10.30
C PHE A 126 -10.16 -9.58 9.45
N ILE A 127 -9.25 -10.27 8.75
CA ILE A 127 -8.31 -9.68 7.80
C ILE A 127 -8.66 -10.17 6.39
N ALA A 128 -8.92 -9.23 5.49
CA ALA A 128 -9.02 -9.51 4.06
C ALA A 128 -7.62 -9.45 3.42
N VAL A 129 -7.16 -10.55 2.86
CA VAL A 129 -5.90 -10.60 2.11
C VAL A 129 -6.22 -10.31 0.65
N ILE A 130 -5.74 -9.16 0.14
CA ILE A 130 -6.02 -8.72 -1.23
C ILE A 130 -4.95 -9.17 -2.22
N SER A 131 -5.35 -9.35 -3.47
CA SER A 131 -4.43 -9.61 -4.59
C SER A 131 -3.58 -8.37 -4.91
N GLY A 132 -2.48 -8.55 -5.64
CA GLY A 132 -1.65 -7.42 -6.09
C GLY A 132 -2.38 -6.51 -7.07
N GLU A 133 -3.29 -7.05 -7.88
CA GLU A 133 -4.12 -6.27 -8.80
C GLU A 133 -5.16 -5.42 -8.05
N GLU A 134 -5.76 -5.97 -6.99
CA GLU A 134 -6.67 -5.22 -6.11
C GLU A 134 -5.91 -4.11 -5.37
N GLU A 135 -4.70 -4.39 -4.88
CA GLU A 135 -3.81 -3.40 -4.25
C GLU A 135 -3.48 -2.27 -5.21
N ALA A 136 -3.10 -2.59 -6.47
CA ALA A 136 -2.87 -1.62 -7.54
C ALA A 136 -4.12 -0.76 -7.84
N LYS A 137 -5.28 -1.41 -7.91
CA LYS A 137 -6.57 -0.73 -8.15
C LYS A 137 -6.92 0.23 -7.04
N LEU A 138 -6.76 -0.17 -5.77
CA LEU A 138 -7.02 0.68 -4.61
C LEU A 138 -6.07 1.88 -4.55
N ALA A 139 -4.78 1.69 -4.83
CA ALA A 139 -3.80 2.77 -4.91
C ALA A 139 -4.19 3.79 -5.99
N ALA A 140 -4.61 3.31 -7.16
CA ALA A 140 -5.07 4.16 -8.26
C ALA A 140 -6.36 4.92 -7.94
N GLN A 141 -7.31 4.28 -7.27
CA GLN A 141 -8.52 4.94 -6.77
C GLN A 141 -8.19 6.03 -5.76
N GLY A 142 -7.21 5.80 -4.87
CA GLY A 142 -6.71 6.80 -3.95
C GLY A 142 -6.15 8.03 -4.66
N VAL A 143 -5.40 7.85 -5.75
CA VAL A 143 -4.91 8.95 -6.59
C VAL A 143 -6.07 9.71 -7.24
N LEU A 144 -7.05 9.00 -7.81
CA LEU A 144 -8.23 9.61 -8.46
C LEU A 144 -9.12 10.34 -7.46
N THR A 145 -9.17 9.91 -6.20
CA THR A 145 -9.91 10.60 -5.14
C THR A 145 -9.28 11.97 -4.85
N GLY A 146 -7.95 12.03 -4.75
CA GLY A 146 -7.23 13.29 -4.54
C GLY A 146 -7.14 14.15 -5.81
N TRP A 147 -7.11 13.52 -6.98
CA TRP A 147 -6.94 14.18 -8.26
C TRP A 147 -7.83 13.56 -9.35
N PRO A 148 -9.11 13.93 -9.43
CA PRO A 148 -10.08 13.31 -10.33
C PRO A 148 -9.73 13.39 -11.83
N GLY A 149 -8.97 14.42 -12.25
CA GLY A 149 -8.46 14.59 -13.61
C GLY A 149 -7.12 13.89 -13.88
N ALA A 150 -6.61 13.06 -12.96
CA ALA A 150 -5.35 12.37 -13.14
C ALA A 150 -5.41 11.39 -14.32
N TYR A 151 -4.30 11.34 -15.09
CA TYR A 151 -4.10 10.37 -16.17
C TYR A 151 -2.64 9.96 -16.22
N GLY A 152 -2.36 8.71 -16.49
CA GLY A 152 -1.02 8.16 -16.52
C GLY A 152 -0.90 6.82 -15.82
N LEU A 153 0.22 6.55 -15.19
CA LEU A 153 0.51 5.33 -14.47
C LEU A 153 0.69 5.62 -12.98
N VAL A 154 -0.03 4.92 -12.15
CA VAL A 154 0.18 4.92 -10.69
C VAL A 154 1.17 3.82 -10.36
N CYS A 155 2.14 4.13 -9.51
CA CYS A 155 3.18 3.22 -9.07
C CYS A 155 3.23 3.23 -7.54
N ASP A 156 2.70 2.19 -6.92
CA ASP A 156 2.82 1.98 -5.48
C ASP A 156 4.00 1.06 -5.18
N LEU A 157 4.95 1.55 -4.40
CA LEU A 157 6.11 0.77 -3.97
C LEU A 157 5.94 0.41 -2.51
N GLY A 158 5.53 -0.82 -2.29
CA GLY A 158 5.43 -1.45 -0.99
C GLY A 158 6.77 -1.90 -0.42
N GLY A 159 6.75 -2.67 0.67
CA GLY A 159 7.97 -3.24 1.25
C GLY A 159 8.54 -4.41 0.45
N THR A 160 7.69 -5.27 -0.08
CA THR A 160 8.06 -6.50 -0.81
C THR A 160 7.55 -6.51 -2.24
N SER A 161 6.64 -5.62 -2.62
CA SER A 161 6.01 -5.61 -3.94
C SER A 161 5.98 -4.21 -4.58
N LEU A 162 5.72 -4.18 -5.88
CA LEU A 162 5.48 -3.00 -6.69
C LEU A 162 4.19 -3.21 -7.47
N GLU A 163 3.25 -2.33 -7.27
CA GLU A 163 1.97 -2.31 -7.96
C GLU A 163 1.95 -1.20 -9.01
N LEU A 164 1.43 -1.52 -10.20
CA LEU A 164 1.20 -0.56 -11.27
C LEU A 164 -0.26 -0.56 -11.69
N ALA A 165 -0.84 0.62 -11.89
CA ALA A 165 -2.18 0.77 -12.41
C ALA A 165 -2.27 1.93 -13.40
N GLU A 166 -2.91 1.71 -14.54
CA GLU A 166 -3.23 2.77 -15.49
C GLU A 166 -4.45 3.57 -15.00
N ILE A 167 -4.38 4.89 -15.10
CA ILE A 167 -5.52 5.77 -14.83
C ILE A 167 -5.77 6.68 -16.02
N SER A 168 -7.04 6.81 -16.39
CA SER A 168 -7.49 7.66 -17.49
C SER A 168 -8.98 7.97 -17.36
N ASN A 169 -9.36 9.21 -17.64
CA ASN A 169 -10.77 9.65 -17.64
C ASN A 169 -11.53 9.31 -16.35
N GLY A 170 -10.88 9.44 -15.20
CA GLY A 170 -11.47 9.14 -13.89
C GLY A 170 -11.68 7.64 -13.62
N LYS A 171 -11.10 6.75 -14.43
CA LYS A 171 -11.22 5.30 -14.31
C LYS A 171 -9.85 4.64 -14.16
N VAL A 172 -9.85 3.53 -13.43
CA VAL A 172 -8.71 2.63 -13.33
C VAL A 172 -8.79 1.63 -14.50
N GLY A 173 -7.69 1.50 -15.23
CA GLY A 173 -7.52 0.56 -16.33
C GLY A 173 -6.75 -0.68 -15.91
N THR A 174 -5.74 -1.04 -16.71
CA THR A 174 -4.88 -2.20 -16.47
C THR A 174 -4.16 -2.09 -15.13
N CYS A 175 -4.17 -3.17 -14.36
CA CYS A 175 -3.46 -3.32 -13.09
C CYS A 175 -2.48 -4.50 -13.19
N ALA A 176 -1.32 -4.37 -12.57
CA ALA A 176 -0.36 -5.45 -12.45
C ALA A 176 0.49 -5.27 -11.18
N SER A 177 1.00 -6.38 -10.66
CA SER A 177 1.88 -6.41 -9.50
C SER A 177 3.13 -7.25 -9.80
N ALA A 178 4.24 -6.90 -9.16
CA ALA A 178 5.47 -7.66 -9.22
C ALA A 178 6.12 -7.75 -7.83
N ASP A 179 6.88 -8.80 -7.63
CA ASP A 179 7.65 -9.07 -6.42
C ASP A 179 8.90 -8.17 -6.35
N LEU A 180 8.69 -6.85 -6.30
CA LEU A 180 9.74 -5.85 -6.40
C LEU A 180 9.56 -4.77 -5.33
N GLY A 181 10.15 -5.00 -4.16
CA GLY A 181 10.15 -4.03 -3.07
C GLY A 181 11.50 -3.97 -2.35
N PRO A 182 11.78 -2.91 -1.57
CA PRO A 182 13.06 -2.73 -0.89
C PRO A 182 13.48 -3.91 -0.01
N LEU A 183 12.56 -4.49 0.75
CA LEU A 183 12.87 -5.64 1.61
C LEU A 183 13.30 -6.87 0.80
N LYS A 184 12.65 -7.10 -0.36
CA LYS A 184 13.06 -8.16 -1.28
C LYS A 184 14.44 -7.91 -1.86
N LEU A 185 14.74 -6.66 -2.22
CA LEU A 185 16.03 -6.29 -2.80
C LEU A 185 17.18 -6.34 -1.80
N MET A 186 16.91 -6.14 -0.50
CA MET A 186 17.91 -6.27 0.56
C MET A 186 18.41 -7.71 0.74
N ASP A 187 17.60 -8.69 0.41
CA ASP A 187 17.95 -10.10 0.48
C ASP A 187 18.84 -10.57 -0.70
N ILE A 188 19.14 -9.70 -1.66
CA ILE A 188 20.02 -9.98 -2.81
C ILE A 188 21.34 -9.24 -2.60
N ASP A 189 22.38 -9.97 -2.17
CA ASP A 189 23.67 -9.37 -1.77
C ASP A 189 24.41 -8.70 -2.93
N LYS A 190 24.50 -9.38 -4.08
CA LYS A 190 25.28 -8.88 -5.20
C LYS A 190 24.55 -7.83 -6.01
N LYS A 191 25.18 -6.65 -6.16
CA LYS A 191 24.63 -5.53 -6.92
C LYS A 191 24.21 -5.92 -8.35
N LYS A 192 24.99 -6.76 -9.04
CA LYS A 192 24.70 -7.20 -10.41
C LYS A 192 23.41 -8.03 -10.44
N GLU A 193 23.30 -9.03 -9.58
CA GLU A 193 22.10 -9.90 -9.47
C GLU A 193 20.85 -9.07 -9.12
N ARG A 194 21.00 -8.09 -8.22
CA ARG A 194 19.92 -7.16 -7.87
C ARG A 194 19.44 -6.33 -9.05
N LEU A 195 20.35 -5.82 -9.88
CA LEU A 195 20.00 -5.06 -11.08
C LEU A 195 19.34 -5.94 -12.16
N GLU A 196 19.82 -7.14 -12.34
CA GLU A 196 19.24 -8.13 -13.25
C GLU A 196 17.81 -8.50 -12.81
N TYR A 197 17.61 -8.73 -11.51
CA TYR A 197 16.30 -9.00 -10.93
C TYR A 197 15.34 -7.83 -11.17
N ILE A 198 15.74 -6.59 -10.84
CA ILE A 198 14.94 -5.39 -11.08
C ILE A 198 14.56 -5.28 -12.56
N SER A 199 15.53 -5.45 -13.45
CA SER A 199 15.30 -5.35 -14.90
C SER A 199 14.30 -6.40 -15.38
N SER A 200 14.43 -7.63 -14.92
CA SER A 200 13.51 -8.73 -15.23
C SER A 200 12.07 -8.42 -14.78
N GLN A 201 11.89 -7.99 -13.53
CA GLN A 201 10.57 -7.66 -12.98
C GLN A 201 9.93 -6.49 -13.73
N LEU A 202 10.69 -5.42 -13.98
CA LEU A 202 10.19 -4.26 -14.73
C LEU A 202 9.86 -4.62 -16.18
N SER A 203 10.66 -5.48 -16.83
CA SER A 203 10.38 -5.96 -18.20
C SER A 203 9.12 -6.81 -18.25
N HIS A 204 8.85 -7.58 -17.21
CA HIS A 204 7.60 -8.35 -17.10
C HIS A 204 6.38 -7.41 -16.95
N LEU A 205 6.45 -6.47 -16.02
CA LEU A 205 5.39 -5.46 -15.84
C LEU A 205 5.13 -4.64 -17.11
N ALA A 206 6.19 -4.23 -17.81
CA ALA A 206 6.08 -3.42 -19.01
C ALA A 206 5.28 -4.08 -20.14
N LYS A 207 5.18 -5.40 -20.17
CA LYS A 207 4.37 -6.13 -21.15
C LYS A 207 2.87 -5.88 -21.01
N SER A 208 2.42 -5.58 -19.80
CA SER A 208 1.01 -5.33 -19.48
C SER A 208 0.56 -3.89 -19.80
N PHE A 209 1.51 -2.98 -20.02
CA PHE A 209 1.21 -1.56 -20.21
C PHE A 209 1.68 -1.07 -21.58
N VAL A 210 0.79 -0.37 -22.29
CA VAL A 210 1.17 0.36 -23.50
C VAL A 210 1.62 1.76 -23.06
N PRO A 211 2.87 2.18 -23.37
CA PRO A 211 3.36 3.50 -22.97
C PRO A 211 2.61 4.60 -23.73
N LYS A 212 1.52 5.07 -23.16
CA LYS A 212 0.69 6.14 -23.73
C LYS A 212 0.90 7.50 -23.08
N ASN A 213 1.47 7.53 -21.87
CA ASN A 213 1.49 8.74 -21.05
C ASN A 213 2.85 8.95 -20.37
N ASN A 214 3.27 10.22 -20.28
CA ASN A 214 4.54 10.61 -19.66
C ASN A 214 4.38 10.97 -18.16
N ARG A 215 3.29 10.55 -17.50
CA ARG A 215 3.05 10.85 -16.08
C ARG A 215 3.08 9.58 -15.25
N LEU A 216 3.80 9.68 -14.14
CA LEU A 216 3.90 8.63 -13.12
C LEU A 216 3.50 9.23 -11.78
N PHE A 217 2.48 8.65 -11.14
CA PHE A 217 2.03 8.99 -9.79
C PHE A 217 2.68 8.02 -8.81
N LEU A 218 3.55 8.54 -7.97
CA LEU A 218 4.34 7.74 -7.04
C LEU A 218 3.65 7.67 -5.67
N VAL A 219 3.28 6.47 -5.25
CA VAL A 219 2.61 6.17 -3.98
C VAL A 219 3.52 5.30 -3.13
N GLY A 220 3.44 5.44 -1.82
CA GLY A 220 4.21 4.63 -0.88
C GLY A 220 5.31 5.39 -0.12
N GLY A 221 5.86 4.72 0.88
CA GLY A 221 6.83 5.32 1.82
C GLY A 221 8.16 5.65 1.18
N SER A 222 8.67 4.77 0.32
CA SER A 222 9.97 4.91 -0.35
C SER A 222 10.00 6.13 -1.28
N TRP A 223 8.94 6.32 -2.05
CA TRP A 223 8.81 7.49 -2.93
C TRP A 223 8.71 8.79 -2.16
N ARG A 224 7.99 8.79 -1.03
CA ARG A 224 7.94 9.97 -0.15
C ARG A 224 9.29 10.32 0.46
N ALA A 225 10.10 9.33 0.80
CA ALA A 225 11.46 9.57 1.27
C ALA A 225 12.32 10.21 0.16
N LEU A 226 12.24 9.68 -1.06
CA LEU A 226 12.94 10.24 -2.22
C LEU A 226 12.53 11.69 -2.52
N ALA A 227 11.23 11.98 -2.47
CA ALA A 227 10.72 13.34 -2.66
C ALA A 227 11.23 14.30 -1.60
N ARG A 228 11.34 13.88 -0.33
CA ARG A 228 11.92 14.71 0.73
C ARG A 228 13.40 15.03 0.49
N ILE A 229 14.18 14.05 0.04
CA ILE A 229 15.59 14.26 -0.32
C ILE A 229 15.70 15.27 -1.46
N ASP A 230 14.82 15.18 -2.46
CA ASP A 230 14.81 16.13 -3.57
C ASP A 230 14.41 17.54 -3.13
N MET A 231 13.38 17.68 -2.30
CA MET A 231 12.99 18.96 -1.71
C MET A 231 14.13 19.61 -0.92
N GLU A 232 14.86 18.81 -0.13
CA GLU A 232 16.02 19.28 0.61
C GLU A 232 17.12 19.77 -0.32
N ARG A 233 17.44 18.97 -1.34
CA ARG A 233 18.49 19.25 -2.32
C ARG A 233 18.24 20.52 -3.12
N CYS A 234 16.98 20.81 -3.48
CA CYS A 234 16.63 21.98 -4.28
C CYS A 234 16.11 23.16 -3.44
N ASP A 235 16.26 23.09 -2.10
CA ASP A 235 15.78 24.10 -1.16
C ASP A 235 14.32 24.49 -1.42
N HIS A 236 13.45 23.47 -1.59
CA HIS A 236 12.05 23.69 -1.92
C HIS A 236 11.33 24.43 -0.77
N PRO A 237 10.63 25.55 -1.07
CA PRO A 237 10.06 26.42 -0.03
C PRO A 237 8.96 25.76 0.80
N LEU A 238 8.25 24.78 0.23
CA LEU A 238 7.16 24.08 0.89
C LEU A 238 7.55 22.63 1.16
N ARG A 239 7.45 22.19 2.42
CA ARG A 239 7.72 20.80 2.84
C ARG A 239 6.47 19.91 2.71
N VAL A 240 5.64 20.15 1.69
CA VAL A 240 4.39 19.42 1.43
C VAL A 240 4.63 18.41 0.31
N LEU A 241 4.47 17.12 0.64
CA LEU A 241 4.68 16.02 -0.31
C LEU A 241 3.51 15.82 -1.27
N HIS A 242 2.30 16.23 -0.87
CA HIS A 242 1.12 16.08 -1.71
C HIS A 242 1.28 16.92 -2.97
N GLU A 243 1.09 16.30 -4.13
CA GLU A 243 1.27 16.91 -5.46
C GLU A 243 2.69 17.41 -5.77
N TYR A 244 3.70 17.05 -4.97
CA TYR A 244 5.07 17.39 -5.29
C TYR A 244 5.50 16.75 -6.63
N ARG A 245 6.02 17.57 -7.53
CA ARG A 245 6.41 17.15 -8.87
C ARG A 245 7.93 17.15 -9.01
N MET A 246 8.46 15.98 -9.38
CA MET A 246 9.87 15.84 -9.70
C MET A 246 10.05 15.78 -11.21
N GLU A 247 10.91 16.61 -11.74
CA GLU A 247 11.27 16.57 -13.15
C GLU A 247 12.25 15.40 -13.44
N LYS A 248 12.24 14.91 -14.66
CA LYS A 248 13.16 13.85 -15.10
C LYS A 248 14.64 14.20 -14.88
N LYS A 249 14.97 15.49 -14.91
CA LYS A 249 16.32 16.01 -14.62
C LYS A 249 16.67 15.77 -13.14
N SER A 250 15.79 16.15 -12.21
CA SER A 250 15.96 15.94 -10.77
C SER A 250 16.19 14.47 -10.43
N ILE A 251 15.42 13.56 -11.05
CA ILE A 251 15.58 12.11 -10.84
C ILE A 251 16.96 11.63 -11.28
N LYS A 252 17.49 12.13 -12.41
CA LYS A 252 18.84 11.79 -12.89
C LYS A 252 19.92 12.29 -11.95
N GLU A 253 19.77 13.51 -11.44
CA GLU A 253 20.73 14.13 -10.51
C GLU A 253 20.72 13.41 -9.15
N LEU A 254 19.55 13.05 -8.62
CA LEU A 254 19.42 12.21 -7.43
C LEU A 254 20.10 10.86 -7.57
N LYS A 255 19.93 10.18 -8.72
CA LYS A 255 20.62 8.92 -8.99
C LYS A 255 22.13 9.07 -8.90
N LEU A 256 22.69 10.14 -9.45
CA LEU A 256 24.14 10.43 -9.37
C LEU A 256 24.57 10.71 -7.94
N SER A 257 23.82 11.50 -7.20
CA SER A 257 24.13 11.84 -5.79
C SER A 257 24.12 10.60 -4.88
N LEU A 258 23.12 9.72 -5.01
CA LEU A 258 22.99 8.51 -4.21
C LEU A 258 24.01 7.41 -4.54
N ILE A 259 24.70 7.49 -5.68
CA ILE A 259 25.79 6.55 -6.02
C ILE A 259 27.10 6.92 -5.28
N HIS A 260 27.23 8.14 -4.80
CA HIS A 260 28.41 8.66 -4.14
C HIS A 260 28.32 8.69 -2.62
N ILE A 261 27.21 8.23 -2.04
CA ILE A 261 27.04 7.97 -0.61
C ILE A 261 27.24 6.48 -0.33
#